data_7cdf5a5c68c8e2aee3c7d6b82354779a
#
_entry.id   7cdf5a5c68c8e2aee3c7d6b82354779a
#
_cell.length_a   1.000
_cell.length_b   1.000
_cell.length_c   1.000
_cell.angle_alpha   90.00
_cell.angle_beta   90.00
_cell.angle_gamma   90.00
#
_symmetry.space_group_name_H-M   'P 1'
#
loop_
_entity.id
_entity.type
_entity.pdbx_description
1 polymer ?
#
loop_
_entity_poly.entity_id
_entity_poly.type
_entity_poly.pdbx_seq_one_letter_code
_entity_poly.pdbx_strand_id
1 'polypeptide(L)'
;MGGQGQLAISVETHPSEFQRVLDEQRLVYTVFRSRQRWVFLTEFVPQPAAQAASHFVHQVVLPEMLLDHLDSRYAAVDPDDRLAVWKQSLPLLTQPPLARGTAALLLPELIQHGRLSILGWLRFRGERFLRSLVAELARTGLQQLWLERALKQFLGTLRPPAEGPAELWVEGQGSTLVIREPGGPPLYREFLEGHLDPRVPLEKEDLAVGLLKALRPRRVRLEGTRRQLAERLREAGLEVVVEPAGEAGDGPSRPDGR
;
A
#
# COMPACT_ATOMS: atom_id res chain seq x y z
N MET A 1 -30.85 39.67 -13.19
CA MET A 1 -30.32 39.26 -11.89
C MET A 1 -30.12 37.76 -12.00
N GLY A 2 -28.90 37.32 -12.29
CA GLY A 2 -28.56 35.90 -12.35
C GLY A 2 -28.62 35.34 -10.95
N GLY A 3 -29.53 34.39 -10.70
CA GLY A 3 -29.55 33.66 -9.47
C GLY A 3 -28.20 32.96 -9.32
N GLN A 4 -27.42 33.35 -8.31
CA GLN A 4 -26.23 32.62 -7.91
C GLN A 4 -26.71 31.22 -7.55
N GLY A 5 -26.38 30.22 -8.38
CA GLY A 5 -26.73 28.86 -8.11
C GLY A 5 -26.10 28.44 -6.78
N GLN A 6 -26.76 27.59 -6.03
CA GLN A 6 -26.22 26.99 -4.81
C GLN A 6 -25.89 25.55 -5.10
N LEU A 7 -24.86 25.04 -4.40
CA LEU A 7 -24.55 23.61 -4.36
C LEU A 7 -25.08 23.01 -3.08
N ALA A 8 -25.64 21.81 -3.17
CA ALA A 8 -26.09 21.03 -2.03
C ALA A 8 -25.25 19.78 -1.83
N ILE A 9 -24.56 19.68 -0.69
CA ILE A 9 -23.82 18.46 -0.31
C ILE A 9 -24.50 17.84 0.88
N SER A 10 -24.82 16.56 0.80
CA SER A 10 -25.44 15.84 1.92
C SER A 10 -24.51 14.76 2.47
N VAL A 11 -24.47 14.70 3.80
CA VAL A 11 -23.77 13.67 4.58
C VAL A 11 -24.76 13.02 5.56
N GLU A 12 -24.63 11.74 5.77
CA GLU A 12 -25.47 10.95 6.67
C GLU A 12 -24.84 10.82 8.06
N THR A 13 -23.52 10.73 8.11
CA THR A 13 -22.71 10.59 9.33
C THR A 13 -21.69 11.73 9.43
N HIS A 14 -21.18 11.97 10.62
CA HIS A 14 -20.08 12.91 10.89
C HIS A 14 -20.29 14.36 10.36
N PRO A 15 -21.44 14.99 10.62
CA PRO A 15 -21.69 16.35 10.11
C PRO A 15 -20.69 17.38 10.67
N SER A 16 -20.23 17.21 11.92
CA SER A 16 -19.26 18.09 12.54
C SER A 16 -17.89 18.06 11.88
N GLU A 17 -17.45 16.88 11.47
CA GLU A 17 -16.23 16.67 10.73
C GLU A 17 -16.31 17.29 9.33
N PHE A 18 -17.47 17.16 8.68
CA PHE A 18 -17.69 17.80 7.38
C PHE A 18 -17.73 19.33 7.50
N GLN A 19 -18.36 19.88 8.56
CA GLN A 19 -18.30 21.31 8.87
C GLN A 19 -16.87 21.78 8.99
N ARG A 20 -16.06 21.09 9.80
CA ARG A 20 -14.64 21.44 9.96
C ARG A 20 -13.90 21.47 8.61
N VAL A 21 -14.14 20.49 7.73
CA VAL A 21 -13.52 20.48 6.39
C VAL A 21 -13.97 21.66 5.54
N LEU A 22 -15.25 22.04 5.59
CA LEU A 22 -15.75 23.23 4.88
C LEU A 22 -15.11 24.53 5.42
N ASP A 23 -14.97 24.65 6.75
CA ASP A 23 -14.32 25.79 7.41
C ASP A 23 -12.82 25.88 7.02
N GLU A 24 -12.10 24.76 6.99
CA GLU A 24 -10.71 24.67 6.52
C GLU A 24 -10.56 25.13 5.05
N GLN A 25 -11.54 24.82 4.22
CA GLN A 25 -11.61 25.27 2.82
C GLN A 25 -12.17 26.69 2.66
N ARG A 26 -12.53 27.36 3.76
CA ARG A 26 -13.11 28.72 3.81
C ARG A 26 -14.39 28.85 2.97
N LEU A 27 -15.17 27.78 2.92
CA LEU A 27 -16.45 27.80 2.22
C LEU A 27 -17.54 28.36 3.12
N VAL A 28 -18.31 29.30 2.59
CA VAL A 28 -19.51 29.82 3.26
C VAL A 28 -20.66 28.85 3.00
N TYR A 29 -21.33 28.41 4.06
CA TYR A 29 -22.40 27.43 3.95
C TYR A 29 -23.53 27.69 4.94
N THR A 30 -24.69 27.15 4.63
CA THR A 30 -25.81 26.99 5.55
C THR A 30 -26.10 25.50 5.73
N VAL A 31 -26.34 25.05 6.96
CA VAL A 31 -26.61 23.65 7.23
C VAL A 31 -28.03 23.46 7.77
N PHE A 32 -28.70 22.40 7.31
CA PHE A 32 -29.98 21.96 7.86
C PHE A 32 -30.10 20.45 7.81
N ARG A 33 -30.95 19.92 8.67
CA ARG A 33 -31.24 18.48 8.72
C ARG A 33 -32.47 18.14 7.91
N SER A 34 -32.35 17.19 6.99
CA SER A 34 -33.44 16.67 6.18
C SER A 34 -33.54 15.15 6.34
N ARG A 35 -34.57 14.69 7.08
CA ARG A 35 -34.74 13.26 7.45
C ARG A 35 -33.50 12.70 8.20
N GLN A 36 -32.77 11.79 7.56
CA GLN A 36 -31.60 11.11 8.15
C GLN A 36 -30.25 11.66 7.66
N ARG A 37 -30.26 12.82 7.00
CA ARG A 37 -29.04 13.42 6.44
C ARG A 37 -28.93 14.89 6.80
N TRP A 38 -27.71 15.38 6.85
CA TRP A 38 -27.37 16.78 6.94
C TRP A 38 -27.10 17.32 5.55
N VAL A 39 -27.66 18.46 5.21
CA VAL A 39 -27.49 19.12 3.92
C VAL A 39 -26.78 20.45 4.12
N PHE A 40 -25.69 20.61 3.41
CA PHE A 40 -24.85 21.81 3.41
C PHE A 40 -25.09 22.53 2.07
N LEU A 41 -25.61 23.74 2.12
CA LEU A 41 -25.77 24.63 0.97
C LEU A 41 -24.57 25.57 0.94
N THR A 42 -23.84 25.57 -0.16
CA THR A 42 -22.73 26.51 -0.41
C THR A 42 -23.04 27.35 -1.63
N GLU A 43 -22.29 28.43 -1.83
CA GLU A 43 -22.26 29.14 -3.11
C GLU A 43 -21.86 28.19 -4.24
N PHE A 44 -22.20 28.53 -5.49
CA PHE A 44 -21.84 27.67 -6.64
C PHE A 44 -20.34 27.79 -6.96
N VAL A 45 -19.54 27.06 -6.17
CA VAL A 45 -18.08 26.92 -6.29
C VAL A 45 -17.72 25.43 -6.41
N PRO A 46 -17.97 24.78 -7.56
CA PRO A 46 -17.90 23.32 -7.68
C PRO A 46 -16.54 22.73 -7.32
N GLN A 47 -15.44 23.40 -7.70
CA GLN A 47 -14.10 22.87 -7.46
C GLN A 47 -13.70 22.87 -5.96
N PRO A 48 -13.83 23.98 -5.19
CA PRO A 48 -13.62 23.95 -3.75
C PRO A 48 -14.57 22.97 -3.02
N ALA A 49 -15.84 22.90 -3.46
CA ALA A 49 -16.81 21.97 -2.90
C ALA A 49 -16.43 20.50 -3.14
N ALA A 50 -15.92 20.15 -4.33
CA ALA A 50 -15.40 18.81 -4.65
C ALA A 50 -14.16 18.50 -3.83
N GLN A 51 -13.27 19.45 -3.60
CA GLN A 51 -12.10 19.28 -2.74
C GLN A 51 -12.51 19.03 -1.29
N ALA A 52 -13.44 19.81 -0.75
CA ALA A 52 -13.97 19.60 0.61
C ALA A 52 -14.61 18.22 0.76
N ALA A 53 -15.48 17.83 -0.17
CA ALA A 53 -16.09 16.49 -0.16
C ALA A 53 -15.06 15.37 -0.25
N SER A 54 -14.02 15.54 -1.07
CA SER A 54 -12.91 14.59 -1.18
C SER A 54 -12.11 14.52 0.12
N HIS A 55 -11.75 15.62 0.74
CA HIS A 55 -11.05 15.63 2.03
C HIS A 55 -11.84 14.88 3.10
N PHE A 56 -13.16 15.12 3.17
CA PHE A 56 -14.02 14.39 4.10
C PHE A 56 -14.03 12.89 3.83
N VAL A 57 -14.12 12.47 2.56
CA VAL A 57 -14.05 11.06 2.19
C VAL A 57 -12.72 10.45 2.67
N HIS A 58 -11.60 11.12 2.47
CA HIS A 58 -10.28 10.61 2.80
C HIS A 58 -9.93 10.68 4.30
N GLN A 59 -10.43 11.68 5.02
CA GLN A 59 -10.11 11.87 6.44
C GLN A 59 -11.07 11.12 7.38
N VAL A 60 -12.31 10.84 6.93
CA VAL A 60 -13.35 10.25 7.78
C VAL A 60 -13.84 8.93 7.21
N VAL A 61 -14.35 8.93 5.99
CA VAL A 61 -15.06 7.76 5.46
C VAL A 61 -14.12 6.60 5.15
N LEU A 62 -12.99 6.85 4.48
CA LEU A 62 -12.03 5.79 4.14
C LEU A 62 -11.35 5.15 5.36
N PRO A 63 -10.95 5.90 6.40
CA PRO A 63 -10.47 5.31 7.65
C PRO A 63 -11.48 4.35 8.30
N GLU A 64 -12.78 4.72 8.33
CA GLU A 64 -13.83 3.84 8.84
C GLU A 64 -14.01 2.61 7.97
N MET A 65 -14.09 2.78 6.65
CA MET A 65 -14.19 1.65 5.71
C MET A 65 -13.00 0.69 5.84
N LEU A 66 -11.80 1.21 6.09
CA LEU A 66 -10.60 0.38 6.30
C LEU A 66 -10.70 -0.41 7.60
N LEU A 67 -11.14 0.21 8.68
CA LEU A 67 -11.32 -0.46 9.97
C LEU A 67 -12.39 -1.56 9.86
N ASP A 68 -13.55 -1.25 9.28
CA ASP A 68 -14.63 -2.22 9.03
C ASP A 68 -14.16 -3.38 8.15
N HIS A 69 -13.34 -3.11 7.13
CA HIS A 69 -12.78 -4.13 6.25
C HIS A 69 -11.80 -5.05 7.00
N LEU A 70 -10.92 -4.47 7.82
CA LEU A 70 -9.99 -5.23 8.66
C LEU A 70 -10.75 -6.11 9.65
N ASP A 71 -11.77 -5.58 10.32
CA ASP A 71 -12.55 -6.31 11.30
C ASP A 71 -13.41 -7.42 10.69
N SER A 72 -13.94 -7.21 9.50
CA SER A 72 -14.81 -8.20 8.83
C SER A 72 -14.02 -9.27 8.07
N ARG A 73 -12.97 -8.89 7.32
CA ARG A 73 -12.22 -9.82 6.45
C ARG A 73 -11.06 -10.50 7.16
N TYR A 74 -10.49 -9.85 8.16
CA TYR A 74 -9.33 -10.32 8.88
C TYR A 74 -9.62 -10.54 10.37
N ALA A 75 -10.86 -10.94 10.68
CA ALA A 75 -11.31 -11.19 12.07
C ALA A 75 -10.44 -12.20 12.85
N ALA A 76 -9.76 -13.12 12.14
CA ALA A 76 -8.83 -14.08 12.73
C ALA A 76 -7.44 -13.49 13.06
N VAL A 77 -7.13 -12.27 12.59
CA VAL A 77 -5.89 -11.56 12.90
C VAL A 77 -6.07 -10.85 14.24
N ASP A 78 -5.00 -10.77 15.03
CA ASP A 78 -5.00 -10.10 16.33
C ASP A 78 -5.55 -8.67 16.22
N PRO A 79 -6.44 -8.22 17.12
CA PRO A 79 -6.99 -6.86 17.13
C PRO A 79 -5.92 -5.75 17.13
N ASP A 80 -4.83 -5.96 17.89
CA ASP A 80 -3.73 -4.99 17.96
C ASP A 80 -3.01 -4.86 16.61
N ASP A 81 -2.90 -5.96 15.85
CA ASP A 81 -2.34 -5.98 14.51
C ASP A 81 -3.22 -5.23 13.52
N ARG A 82 -4.54 -5.47 13.57
CA ARG A 82 -5.49 -4.74 12.74
C ARG A 82 -5.42 -3.24 13.02
N LEU A 83 -5.37 -2.87 14.31
CA LEU A 83 -5.25 -1.47 14.71
C LEU A 83 -3.90 -0.85 14.28
N ALA A 84 -2.80 -1.61 14.33
CA ALA A 84 -1.50 -1.16 13.85
C ALA A 84 -1.53 -0.89 12.34
N VAL A 85 -2.10 -1.79 11.55
CA VAL A 85 -2.27 -1.61 10.10
C VAL A 85 -3.14 -0.40 9.79
N TRP A 86 -4.27 -0.24 10.50
CA TRP A 86 -5.13 0.92 10.35
C TRP A 86 -4.36 2.22 10.58
N LYS A 87 -3.63 2.33 11.71
CA LYS A 87 -2.83 3.53 12.04
C LYS A 87 -1.76 3.83 11.00
N GLN A 88 -1.06 2.81 10.51
CA GLN A 88 -0.02 2.96 9.49
C GLN A 88 -0.58 3.40 8.13
N SER A 89 -1.82 3.02 7.83
CA SER A 89 -2.48 3.37 6.57
C SER A 89 -3.08 4.78 6.53
N LEU A 90 -3.37 5.40 7.68
CA LEU A 90 -3.98 6.74 7.74
C LEU A 90 -3.20 7.81 6.95
N PRO A 91 -1.87 7.93 7.05
CA PRO A 91 -1.11 8.89 6.27
C PRO A 91 -1.20 8.64 4.76
N LEU A 92 -1.35 7.38 4.34
CA LEU A 92 -1.48 7.03 2.92
C LEU A 92 -2.82 7.45 2.36
N LEU A 93 -3.90 7.31 3.15
CA LEU A 93 -5.25 7.71 2.76
C LEU A 93 -5.37 9.23 2.54
N THR A 94 -4.62 10.02 3.27
CA THR A 94 -4.66 11.49 3.21
C THR A 94 -3.68 12.10 2.20
N GLN A 95 -2.99 11.28 1.40
CA GLN A 95 -2.04 11.78 0.40
C GLN A 95 -2.70 12.67 -0.66
N PRO A 96 -2.10 13.83 -0.99
CA PRO A 96 -2.68 14.79 -1.94
C PRO A 96 -3.02 14.22 -3.33
N PRO A 97 -2.27 13.26 -3.92
CA PRO A 97 -2.63 12.67 -5.20
C PRO A 97 -3.96 11.91 -5.16
N LEU A 98 -4.21 11.14 -4.10
CA LEU A 98 -5.46 10.37 -3.93
C LEU A 98 -6.66 11.32 -3.74
N ALA A 99 -6.51 12.30 -2.85
CA ALA A 99 -7.56 13.28 -2.62
C ALA A 99 -7.88 14.09 -3.89
N ARG A 100 -6.89 14.50 -4.68
CA ARG A 100 -7.10 15.17 -5.96
C ARG A 100 -7.82 14.28 -6.98
N GLY A 101 -7.47 13.00 -7.05
CA GLY A 101 -8.14 12.03 -7.90
C GLY A 101 -9.63 11.89 -7.55
N THR A 102 -9.94 11.76 -6.24
CA THR A 102 -11.34 11.70 -5.77
C THR A 102 -12.08 12.99 -6.05
N ALA A 103 -11.48 14.17 -5.82
CA ALA A 103 -12.09 15.44 -6.14
C ALA A 103 -12.42 15.57 -7.63
N ALA A 104 -11.54 15.10 -8.52
CA ALA A 104 -11.76 15.07 -9.96
C ALA A 104 -12.96 14.18 -10.36
N LEU A 105 -13.21 13.09 -9.62
CA LEU A 105 -14.37 12.23 -9.83
C LEU A 105 -15.68 12.83 -9.30
N LEU A 106 -15.62 13.66 -8.25
CA LEU A 106 -16.78 14.32 -7.65
C LEU A 106 -17.20 15.59 -8.40
N LEU A 107 -16.26 16.27 -9.03
CA LEU A 107 -16.49 17.57 -9.70
C LEU A 107 -17.57 17.52 -10.79
N PRO A 108 -17.62 16.55 -11.72
CA PRO A 108 -18.67 16.46 -12.72
C PRO A 108 -20.07 16.35 -12.12
N GLU A 109 -20.24 15.64 -11.00
CA GLU A 109 -21.52 15.51 -10.31
C GLU A 109 -22.04 16.85 -9.81
N LEU A 110 -21.14 17.63 -9.20
CA LEU A 110 -21.49 18.97 -8.69
C LEU A 110 -21.80 19.96 -9.83
N ILE A 111 -21.06 19.89 -10.93
CA ILE A 111 -21.29 20.74 -12.11
C ILE A 111 -22.62 20.39 -12.78
N GLN A 112 -22.90 19.09 -13.00
CA GLN A 112 -24.08 18.65 -13.76
C GLN A 112 -25.37 18.75 -12.96
N HIS A 113 -25.30 18.43 -11.66
CA HIS A 113 -26.50 18.26 -10.84
C HIS A 113 -26.70 19.35 -9.78
N GLY A 114 -25.67 20.16 -9.50
CA GLY A 114 -25.72 21.15 -8.40
C GLY A 114 -25.89 20.51 -7.02
N ARG A 115 -25.78 19.18 -6.92
CA ARG A 115 -25.98 18.42 -5.66
C ARG A 115 -25.14 17.17 -5.63
N LEU A 116 -24.67 16.80 -4.42
CA LEU A 116 -23.90 15.61 -4.15
C LEU A 116 -24.40 14.96 -2.85
N SER A 117 -24.77 13.68 -2.90
CA SER A 117 -24.89 12.85 -1.72
C SER A 117 -23.61 12.03 -1.59
N ILE A 118 -22.81 12.27 -0.57
CA ILE A 118 -21.54 11.56 -0.39
C ILE A 118 -21.76 10.06 -0.28
N LEU A 119 -22.68 9.60 0.58
CA LEU A 119 -23.00 8.19 0.71
C LEU A 119 -23.63 7.60 -0.57
N GLY A 120 -24.48 8.38 -1.26
CA GLY A 120 -25.04 7.97 -2.54
C GLY A 120 -23.97 7.79 -3.61
N TRP A 121 -23.04 8.74 -3.73
CA TRP A 121 -21.91 8.64 -4.66
C TRP A 121 -21.02 7.44 -4.32
N LEU A 122 -20.69 7.25 -3.04
CA LEU A 122 -19.93 6.10 -2.56
C LEU A 122 -20.58 4.78 -2.97
N ARG A 123 -21.88 4.62 -2.77
CA ARG A 123 -22.60 3.36 -3.06
C ARG A 123 -22.68 3.05 -4.56
N PHE A 124 -22.84 4.04 -5.40
CA PHE A 124 -23.18 3.81 -6.82
C PHE A 124 -22.02 4.04 -7.80
N ARG A 125 -21.07 4.90 -7.46
CA ARG A 125 -19.97 5.27 -8.38
C ARG A 125 -18.58 5.12 -7.80
N GLY A 126 -18.38 5.52 -6.55
CA GLY A 126 -17.10 5.46 -5.86
C GLY A 126 -16.77 4.10 -5.24
N GLU A 127 -17.81 3.28 -4.97
CA GLU A 127 -17.71 2.10 -4.14
C GLU A 127 -16.63 1.12 -4.64
N ARG A 128 -16.65 0.78 -5.92
CA ARG A 128 -15.71 -0.20 -6.47
C ARG A 128 -14.26 0.25 -6.35
N PHE A 129 -13.99 1.50 -6.67
CA PHE A 129 -12.64 2.07 -6.58
C PHE A 129 -12.17 2.15 -5.13
N LEU A 130 -12.98 2.72 -4.24
CA LEU A 130 -12.60 2.92 -2.85
C LEU A 130 -12.53 1.60 -2.07
N ARG A 131 -13.41 0.64 -2.34
CA ARG A 131 -13.29 -0.71 -1.77
C ARG A 131 -12.03 -1.44 -2.21
N SER A 132 -11.63 -1.30 -3.48
CA SER A 132 -10.37 -1.88 -3.97
C SER A 132 -9.16 -1.22 -3.29
N LEU A 133 -9.17 0.10 -3.12
CA LEU A 133 -8.14 0.83 -2.40
C LEU A 133 -8.03 0.37 -0.95
N VAL A 134 -9.16 0.28 -0.24
CA VAL A 134 -9.22 -0.18 1.15
C VAL A 134 -8.72 -1.63 1.28
N ALA A 135 -9.15 -2.52 0.40
CA ALA A 135 -8.72 -3.91 0.40
C ALA A 135 -7.21 -4.05 0.15
N GLU A 136 -6.67 -3.25 -0.78
CA GLU A 136 -5.24 -3.24 -1.08
C GLU A 136 -4.42 -2.70 0.08
N LEU A 137 -4.84 -1.61 0.72
CA LEU A 137 -4.18 -1.06 1.90
C LEU A 137 -4.19 -2.04 3.08
N ALA A 138 -5.33 -2.70 3.33
CA ALA A 138 -5.43 -3.73 4.38
C ALA A 138 -4.47 -4.89 4.11
N ARG A 139 -4.47 -5.41 2.88
CA ARG A 139 -3.60 -6.51 2.47
C ARG A 139 -2.12 -6.15 2.60
N THR A 140 -1.73 -5.03 2.02
CA THR A 140 -0.33 -4.58 2.01
C THR A 140 0.16 -4.26 3.41
N GLY A 141 -0.66 -3.59 4.23
CA GLY A 141 -0.32 -3.26 5.61
C GLY A 141 -0.11 -4.51 6.47
N LEU A 142 -0.98 -5.52 6.35
CA LEU A 142 -0.80 -6.80 7.04
C LEU A 142 0.46 -7.52 6.57
N GLN A 143 0.70 -7.59 5.26
CA GLN A 143 1.92 -8.20 4.71
C GLN A 143 3.18 -7.52 5.27
N GLN A 144 3.21 -6.20 5.29
CA GLN A 144 4.34 -5.45 5.83
C GLN A 144 4.55 -5.70 7.32
N LEU A 145 3.48 -5.65 8.12
CA LEU A 145 3.55 -5.92 9.57
C LEU A 145 4.11 -7.31 9.86
N TRP A 146 3.66 -8.30 9.13
CA TRP A 146 4.10 -9.69 9.31
C TRP A 146 5.51 -9.90 8.85
N LEU A 147 5.91 -9.28 7.73
CA LEU A 147 7.27 -9.28 7.26
C LEU A 147 8.22 -8.68 8.31
N GLU A 148 7.87 -7.53 8.88
CA GLU A 148 8.67 -6.87 9.91
C GLU A 148 8.83 -7.76 11.15
N ARG A 149 7.76 -8.44 11.58
CA ARG A 149 7.83 -9.38 12.72
C ARG A 149 8.69 -10.60 12.42
N ALA A 150 8.48 -11.22 11.27
CA ALA A 150 9.27 -12.38 10.86
C ALA A 150 10.75 -12.01 10.78
N LEU A 151 11.08 -10.85 10.18
CA LEU A 151 12.44 -10.33 10.14
C LEU A 151 13.00 -10.05 11.53
N LYS A 152 12.25 -9.40 12.41
CA LYS A 152 12.69 -9.10 13.78
C LYS A 152 12.98 -10.37 14.57
N GLN A 153 12.09 -11.36 14.47
CA GLN A 153 12.27 -12.65 15.12
C GLN A 153 13.50 -13.36 14.57
N PHE A 154 13.66 -13.44 13.25
CA PHE A 154 14.78 -14.09 12.59
C PHE A 154 16.11 -13.40 12.90
N LEU A 155 16.19 -12.07 12.77
CA LEU A 155 17.40 -11.31 13.10
C LEU A 155 17.77 -11.38 14.57
N GLY A 156 16.79 -11.55 15.46
CA GLY A 156 17.02 -11.81 16.89
C GLY A 156 17.70 -13.15 17.17
N THR A 157 17.60 -14.12 16.25
CA THR A 157 18.31 -15.42 16.33
C THR A 157 19.70 -15.38 15.72
N LEU A 158 19.95 -14.41 14.83
CA LEU A 158 21.26 -14.20 14.22
C LEU A 158 22.12 -13.33 15.15
N ARG A 159 23.43 -13.63 15.19
CA ARG A 159 24.43 -12.66 15.64
C ARG A 159 24.96 -11.96 14.37
N PRO A 160 24.35 -10.81 13.96
CA PRO A 160 24.83 -10.14 12.77
C PRO A 160 26.29 -9.71 13.01
N PRO A 161 27.17 -9.91 12.04
CA PRO A 161 28.50 -9.29 12.08
C PRO A 161 28.32 -7.77 12.20
N ALA A 162 29.23 -7.10 12.89
CA ALA A 162 29.19 -5.64 13.09
C ALA A 162 29.18 -4.86 11.77
N GLU A 163 29.75 -5.46 10.72
CA GLU A 163 29.65 -4.99 9.32
C GLU A 163 28.81 -5.99 8.52
N GLY A 164 27.89 -5.50 7.70
CA GLY A 164 27.12 -6.35 6.80
C GLY A 164 28.04 -7.13 5.83
N PRO A 165 27.54 -8.24 5.24
CA PRO A 165 28.33 -9.03 4.30
C PRO A 165 28.76 -8.18 3.10
N ALA A 166 30.01 -8.41 2.61
CA ALA A 166 30.55 -7.63 1.51
C ALA A 166 29.73 -7.82 0.23
N GLU A 167 29.35 -9.06 -0.06
CA GLU A 167 28.56 -9.40 -1.24
C GLU A 167 27.64 -10.58 -0.93
N LEU A 168 26.40 -10.53 -1.44
CA LEU A 168 25.46 -11.64 -1.41
C LEU A 168 24.96 -11.94 -2.82
N TRP A 169 24.90 -13.23 -3.13
CA TRP A 169 24.37 -13.72 -4.40
C TRP A 169 22.95 -14.20 -4.18
N VAL A 170 22.08 -13.82 -5.10
CA VAL A 170 20.68 -14.22 -5.09
C VAL A 170 20.39 -14.96 -6.39
N GLU A 171 20.14 -16.24 -6.27
CA GLU A 171 19.89 -17.14 -7.38
C GLU A 171 18.44 -17.57 -7.39
N GLY A 172 17.85 -17.63 -8.57
CA GLY A 172 16.49 -18.11 -8.76
C GLY A 172 16.47 -19.43 -9.51
N GLN A 173 16.11 -20.51 -8.82
CA GLN A 173 15.86 -21.81 -9.45
C GLN A 173 14.36 -22.10 -9.45
N GLY A 174 13.66 -21.77 -10.53
CA GLY A 174 12.20 -21.94 -10.62
C GLY A 174 11.45 -21.10 -9.58
N SER A 175 10.68 -21.74 -8.72
CA SER A 175 9.97 -21.10 -7.59
C SER A 175 10.84 -20.92 -6.34
N THR A 176 12.10 -21.37 -6.37
CA THR A 176 13.01 -21.31 -5.22
C THR A 176 13.96 -20.12 -5.36
N LEU A 177 14.13 -19.39 -4.29
CA LEU A 177 15.06 -18.27 -4.18
C LEU A 177 16.13 -18.66 -3.16
N VAL A 178 17.39 -18.56 -3.58
CA VAL A 178 18.55 -18.93 -2.75
C VAL A 178 19.44 -17.73 -2.57
N ILE A 179 19.82 -17.43 -1.34
CA ILE A 179 20.79 -16.39 -0.99
C ILE A 179 22.05 -17.09 -0.49
N ARG A 180 23.21 -16.68 -0.99
CA ARG A 180 24.51 -17.21 -0.55
C ARG A 180 25.63 -16.18 -0.61
N GLU A 181 26.71 -16.41 0.10
CA GLU A 181 27.98 -15.74 -0.18
C GLU A 181 28.66 -16.32 -1.42
N PRO A 182 29.57 -15.60 -2.08
CA PRO A 182 30.32 -16.12 -3.22
C PRO A 182 30.99 -17.46 -2.93
N GLY A 183 30.59 -18.53 -3.64
CA GLY A 183 31.08 -19.89 -3.45
C GLY A 183 30.69 -20.57 -2.14
N GLY A 184 29.84 -19.95 -1.31
CA GLY A 184 29.37 -20.49 -0.04
C GLY A 184 28.10 -21.32 -0.15
N PRO A 185 27.68 -21.97 0.95
CA PRO A 185 26.41 -22.70 1.02
C PRO A 185 25.22 -21.73 1.01
N PRO A 186 24.02 -22.23 0.71
CA PRO A 186 22.79 -21.44 0.84
C PRO A 186 22.63 -20.90 2.25
N LEU A 187 22.38 -19.60 2.34
CA LEU A 187 22.10 -18.90 3.59
C LEU A 187 20.63 -18.64 3.75
N TYR A 188 20.18 -18.58 5.00
CA TYR A 188 18.80 -18.14 5.33
C TYR A 188 17.67 -18.99 4.72
N ARG A 189 17.96 -20.24 4.34
CA ARG A 189 16.99 -21.14 3.72
C ARG A 189 15.76 -21.35 4.60
N GLU A 190 15.96 -21.57 5.89
CA GLU A 190 14.88 -21.76 6.86
C GLU A 190 13.95 -20.55 6.94
N PHE A 191 14.50 -19.33 6.84
CA PHE A 191 13.72 -18.11 6.81
C PHE A 191 12.90 -17.99 5.53
N LEU A 192 13.49 -18.29 4.38
CA LEU A 192 12.82 -18.19 3.07
C LEU A 192 11.79 -19.31 2.85
N GLU A 193 11.91 -20.45 3.52
CA GLU A 193 11.03 -21.61 3.33
C GLU A 193 10.03 -21.83 4.46
N GLY A 194 10.26 -21.28 5.66
CA GLY A 194 9.65 -21.79 6.88
C GLY A 194 8.57 -20.95 7.57
N HIS A 195 8.34 -19.68 7.22
CA HIS A 195 7.59 -18.79 8.12
C HIS A 195 6.48 -17.99 7.44
N LEU A 196 5.71 -18.64 6.58
CA LEU A 196 4.58 -18.00 5.94
C LEU A 196 3.29 -18.38 6.67
N ASP A 197 2.67 -17.42 7.36
CA ASP A 197 1.29 -17.62 7.81
C ASP A 197 0.41 -17.76 6.55
N PRO A 198 -0.27 -18.91 6.37
CA PRO A 198 -1.11 -19.15 5.19
C PRO A 198 -2.26 -18.15 5.02
N ARG A 199 -2.56 -17.35 6.06
CA ARG A 199 -3.59 -16.31 6.03
C ARG A 199 -3.16 -15.02 5.35
N VAL A 200 -1.84 -14.77 5.30
CA VAL A 200 -1.25 -13.60 4.63
C VAL A 200 -0.08 -14.10 3.78
N PRO A 201 -0.31 -14.46 2.52
CA PRO A 201 0.74 -14.99 1.66
C PRO A 201 1.80 -13.91 1.41
N LEU A 202 2.96 -14.08 2.05
CA LEU A 202 4.17 -13.35 1.71
C LEU A 202 4.84 -14.06 0.54
N GLU A 203 5.18 -13.33 -0.50
CA GLU A 203 5.98 -13.87 -1.58
C GLU A 203 7.43 -14.05 -1.12
N LYS A 204 8.12 -15.08 -1.60
CA LYS A 204 9.53 -15.31 -1.27
C LYS A 204 10.42 -14.11 -1.63
N GLU A 205 10.03 -13.37 -2.67
CA GLU A 205 10.73 -12.15 -3.07
C GLU A 205 10.58 -11.04 -2.02
N ASP A 206 9.42 -10.90 -1.36
CA ASP A 206 9.22 -9.93 -0.28
C ASP A 206 10.12 -10.24 0.91
N LEU A 207 10.21 -11.52 1.27
CA LEU A 207 11.09 -11.99 2.33
C LEU A 207 12.56 -11.73 2.00
N ALA A 208 12.97 -12.00 0.75
CA ALA A 208 14.35 -11.76 0.31
C ALA A 208 14.70 -10.26 0.32
N VAL A 209 13.83 -9.41 -0.20
CA VAL A 209 14.03 -7.95 -0.18
C VAL A 209 14.15 -7.44 1.25
N GLY A 210 13.23 -7.86 2.14
CA GLY A 210 13.24 -7.47 3.53
C GLY A 210 14.52 -7.93 4.25
N LEU A 211 14.94 -9.18 4.03
CA LEU A 211 16.16 -9.74 4.61
C LEU A 211 17.42 -9.02 4.13
N LEU A 212 17.56 -8.82 2.82
CA LEU A 212 18.72 -8.12 2.23
C LEU A 212 18.78 -6.66 2.70
N LYS A 213 17.64 -5.98 2.82
CA LYS A 213 17.57 -4.63 3.39
C LYS A 213 18.04 -4.59 4.85
N ALA A 214 17.69 -5.60 5.64
CA ALA A 214 18.08 -5.69 7.04
C ALA A 214 19.57 -6.03 7.21
N LEU A 215 20.11 -6.92 6.39
CA LEU A 215 21.53 -7.32 6.40
C LEU A 215 22.48 -6.25 5.83
N ARG A 216 21.97 -5.35 4.99
CA ARG A 216 22.73 -4.25 4.36
C ARG A 216 24.03 -4.71 3.70
N PRO A 217 24.02 -5.70 2.80
CA PRO A 217 25.22 -6.08 2.07
C PRO A 217 25.73 -4.89 1.26
N ARG A 218 27.04 -4.80 1.07
CA ARG A 218 27.62 -3.74 0.21
C ARG A 218 27.19 -3.92 -1.25
N ARG A 219 27.00 -5.18 -1.68
CA ARG A 219 26.56 -5.50 -3.04
C ARG A 219 25.66 -6.73 -3.05
N VAL A 220 24.64 -6.70 -3.90
CA VAL A 220 23.78 -7.85 -4.20
C VAL A 220 23.97 -8.23 -5.66
N ARG A 221 24.34 -9.48 -5.93
CA ARG A 221 24.46 -10.02 -7.27
C ARG A 221 23.25 -10.92 -7.55
N LEU A 222 22.49 -10.59 -8.60
CA LEU A 222 21.34 -11.36 -9.05
C LEU A 222 21.70 -12.20 -10.26
N GLU A 223 21.47 -13.49 -10.18
CA GLU A 223 21.64 -14.40 -11.30
C GLU A 223 20.28 -14.62 -11.99
N GLY A 224 20.23 -14.38 -13.31
CA GLY A 224 19.03 -14.57 -14.15
C GLY A 224 18.20 -13.32 -14.40
N THR A 225 17.03 -13.52 -15.04
CA THR A 225 16.20 -12.44 -15.64
C THR A 225 15.16 -11.82 -14.67
N ARG A 226 15.38 -11.81 -13.38
CA ARG A 226 14.42 -11.26 -12.38
C ARG A 226 14.47 -9.73 -12.28
N ARG A 227 14.04 -9.05 -13.36
CA ARG A 227 14.06 -7.57 -13.42
C ARG A 227 13.27 -6.92 -12.28
N GLN A 228 12.08 -7.46 -11.95
CA GLN A 228 11.25 -6.90 -10.87
C GLN A 228 11.94 -6.97 -9.51
N LEU A 229 12.59 -8.09 -9.18
CA LEU A 229 13.36 -8.20 -7.94
C LEU A 229 14.53 -7.20 -7.92
N ALA A 230 15.23 -7.04 -9.04
CA ALA A 230 16.34 -6.07 -9.15
C ALA A 230 15.86 -4.62 -8.92
N GLU A 231 14.73 -4.24 -9.49
CA GLU A 231 14.12 -2.91 -9.29
C GLU A 231 13.74 -2.70 -7.82
N ARG A 232 13.07 -3.64 -7.21
CA ARG A 232 12.67 -3.57 -5.79
C ARG A 232 13.87 -3.49 -4.83
N LEU A 233 14.96 -4.20 -5.12
CA LEU A 233 16.19 -4.11 -4.33
C LEU A 233 16.89 -2.76 -4.47
N ARG A 234 16.90 -2.18 -5.69
CA ARG A 234 17.42 -0.82 -5.92
C ARG A 234 16.56 0.25 -5.22
N GLU A 235 15.23 0.12 -5.28
CA GLU A 235 14.31 0.98 -4.54
C GLU A 235 14.51 0.87 -3.02
N ALA A 236 14.93 -0.30 -2.54
CA ALA A 236 15.31 -0.51 -1.14
C ALA A 236 16.71 0.08 -0.79
N GLY A 237 17.40 0.71 -1.74
CA GLY A 237 18.69 1.38 -1.54
C GLY A 237 19.90 0.44 -1.59
N LEU A 238 19.79 -0.74 -2.20
CA LEU A 238 20.87 -1.70 -2.33
C LEU A 238 21.60 -1.56 -3.69
N GLU A 239 22.91 -1.74 -3.69
CA GLU A 239 23.69 -1.85 -4.93
C GLU A 239 23.45 -3.23 -5.57
N VAL A 240 22.82 -3.24 -6.76
CA VAL A 240 22.38 -4.48 -7.42
C VAL A 240 23.08 -4.63 -8.77
N VAL A 241 23.83 -5.72 -8.93
CA VAL A 241 24.42 -6.17 -10.18
C VAL A 241 23.62 -7.36 -10.71
N VAL A 242 23.11 -7.27 -11.94
CA VAL A 242 22.38 -8.37 -12.60
C VAL A 242 23.32 -9.06 -13.57
N GLU A 243 23.55 -10.35 -13.36
CA GLU A 243 24.31 -11.17 -14.29
C GLU A 243 23.32 -11.93 -15.20
N PRO A 244 23.59 -11.98 -16.52
CA PRO A 244 22.83 -12.85 -17.39
C PRO A 244 22.99 -14.31 -16.90
N ALA A 245 21.94 -15.11 -16.98
CA ALA A 245 22.03 -16.54 -16.67
C ALA A 245 23.16 -17.12 -17.55
N GLY A 246 24.21 -17.61 -16.91
CA GLY A 246 25.35 -18.17 -17.64
C GLY A 246 24.85 -19.27 -18.53
N GLU A 247 25.17 -19.21 -19.82
CA GLU A 247 25.13 -20.37 -20.70
C GLU A 247 25.95 -21.45 -19.98
N ALA A 248 25.28 -22.56 -19.64
CA ALA A 248 25.92 -23.73 -19.03
C ALA A 248 27.16 -24.05 -19.87
N GLY A 249 28.34 -23.75 -19.34
CA GLY A 249 29.60 -23.89 -20.03
C GLY A 249 29.70 -25.31 -20.61
N ASP A 250 29.74 -25.39 -21.91
CA ASP A 250 30.17 -26.56 -22.64
C ASP A 250 31.48 -27.03 -22.00
N GLY A 251 31.40 -28.10 -21.22
CA GLY A 251 32.57 -28.71 -20.64
C GLY A 251 33.56 -29.04 -21.72
N PRO A 252 34.85 -28.85 -21.47
CA PRO A 252 35.87 -29.09 -22.46
C PRO A 252 35.78 -30.52 -22.99
N SER A 253 35.49 -30.65 -24.28
CA SER A 253 35.54 -31.90 -25.02
C SER A 253 36.86 -32.61 -24.68
N ARG A 254 36.77 -33.78 -24.04
CA ARG A 254 37.89 -34.67 -23.88
C ARG A 254 38.47 -34.96 -25.27
N PRO A 255 39.74 -34.76 -25.54
CA PRO A 255 40.35 -35.24 -26.75
C PRO A 255 40.44 -36.78 -26.67
N ASP A 256 39.81 -37.44 -27.63
CA ASP A 256 40.03 -38.86 -27.83
C ASP A 256 41.50 -39.15 -28.08
N GLY A 257 42.13 -39.77 -27.09
CA GLY A 257 43.45 -40.33 -27.21
C GLY A 257 43.38 -41.72 -27.89
N ARG A 258 44.12 -41.78 -28.98
CA ARG A 258 44.50 -43.04 -29.61
C ARG A 258 45.35 -43.90 -28.67
#